data_9b39082117ba56d6b9cc3c3ce537f1ed
#
_entry.id   9b39082117ba56d6b9cc3c3ce537f1ed
#
_cell.length_a   1.000
_cell.length_b   1.000
_cell.length_c   1.000
_cell.angle_alpha   90.00
_cell.angle_beta   90.00
_cell.angle_gamma   90.00
#
_symmetry.space_group_name_H-M   'P 1'
#
loop_
_entity.id
_entity.type
_entity.pdbx_description
1 polymer ?
#
loop_
_entity_poly.entity_id
_entity_poly.type
_entity_poly.pdbx_seq_one_letter_code
_entity_poly.pdbx_strand_id
1 'polypeptide(L)'
;MVPLVYVLVFLSIFLSLVRFMNPPSTKKNLPPSPPKLPVIGNLHQIGPLLHHSLHSLSENYGGPLMLIHLGCVPTLVVSSADAAREIMKTKDIVFANRPDVKVWRRLLCELKEVSAAPYGEYWRQVKSIMVLHLLSNRKIEDHRQIREEEIAIAIEKIKKSRVVNLSDLFVRFTNDVVCRVTFGQTYSEGESGRKFRKMLDEFFEVLGGLNIEDLIPWLAWVDRLRGYHAKVERVAREMDEFLDGVVEERVRGQLKAGGRENYLDVLIKIQKEDKIGVALDRLAIKALLLDAYTAGTDTTATVLEWTFTELLKHPKALKEAQDEVRMVLMGKKEISQDDIDNLKYLKAVLKETLRLHPPIPTLVPRVASHDVKVLGFDITKGTRVIVNAWAIARDPKVWDDANEFRPERFLDCNIDFKGRDFDLIPFGAGRRGCPGIAFAMATNENLLANLLHKFNWELPNGGKEDDLDMSELPGLTIRKKVPLFVVATPVSS
;
A
#
# COMPACT_ATOMS: atom_id res chain seq x y z
N MET A 1 -24.20 -24.25 47.45
CA MET A 1 -24.31 -22.78 47.71
C MET A 1 -22.99 -22.01 47.55
N VAL A 2 -21.87 -22.52 48.09
CA VAL A 2 -20.56 -21.86 48.04
C VAL A 2 -20.09 -21.51 46.61
N PRO A 3 -20.16 -22.37 45.56
CA PRO A 3 -19.69 -22.01 44.23
C PRO A 3 -20.52 -20.89 43.55
N LEU A 4 -21.81 -20.81 43.87
CA LEU A 4 -22.67 -19.76 43.30
C LEU A 4 -22.30 -18.36 43.83
N VAL A 5 -21.90 -18.27 45.09
CA VAL A 5 -21.46 -17.00 45.72
C VAL A 5 -20.17 -16.51 45.07
N TYR A 6 -19.19 -17.39 44.81
CA TYR A 6 -17.95 -17.00 44.12
C TYR A 6 -18.21 -16.53 42.68
N VAL A 7 -19.12 -17.19 41.95
CA VAL A 7 -19.53 -16.75 40.60
C VAL A 7 -20.19 -15.37 40.64
N LEU A 8 -21.09 -15.12 41.60
CA LEU A 8 -21.75 -13.82 41.75
C LEU A 8 -20.77 -12.70 42.15
N VAL A 9 -19.85 -13.02 43.07
CA VAL A 9 -18.78 -12.08 43.47
C VAL A 9 -17.86 -11.77 42.29
N PHE A 10 -17.42 -12.79 41.54
CA PHE A 10 -16.62 -12.61 40.35
C PHE A 10 -17.35 -11.77 39.28
N LEU A 11 -18.64 -12.07 39.03
CA LEU A 11 -19.47 -11.33 38.09
C LEU A 11 -19.68 -9.86 38.54
N SER A 12 -19.87 -9.62 39.82
CA SER A 12 -20.02 -8.30 40.39
C SER A 12 -18.74 -7.46 40.31
N ILE A 13 -17.60 -8.09 40.62
CA ILE A 13 -16.27 -7.47 40.45
C ILE A 13 -16.02 -7.19 38.96
N PHE A 14 -16.32 -8.14 38.08
CA PHE A 14 -16.18 -7.99 36.64
C PHE A 14 -17.07 -6.85 36.10
N LEU A 15 -18.34 -6.79 36.48
CA LEU A 15 -19.26 -5.72 36.10
C LEU A 15 -18.83 -4.36 36.67
N SER A 16 -18.30 -4.33 37.89
CA SER A 16 -17.76 -3.12 38.49
C SER A 16 -16.50 -2.63 37.79
N LEU A 17 -15.60 -3.54 37.40
CA LEU A 17 -14.43 -3.24 36.58
C LEU A 17 -14.83 -2.75 35.19
N VAL A 18 -15.80 -3.37 34.54
CA VAL A 18 -16.33 -2.93 33.24
C VAL A 18 -16.95 -1.55 33.33
N ARG A 19 -17.68 -1.25 34.41
CA ARG A 19 -18.29 0.06 34.66
C ARG A 19 -17.24 1.12 34.98
N PHE A 20 -16.20 0.78 35.73
CA PHE A 20 -15.06 1.66 36.01
C PHE A 20 -14.23 1.97 34.75
N MET A 21 -14.05 0.97 33.89
CA MET A 21 -13.36 1.12 32.59
C MET A 21 -14.19 1.89 31.54
N ASN A 22 -15.50 2.00 31.72
CA ASN A 22 -16.40 2.81 30.90
C ASN A 22 -17.06 3.90 31.77
N PRO A 23 -16.32 4.94 32.19
CA PRO A 23 -16.91 6.04 32.93
C PRO A 23 -18.02 6.69 32.09
N PRO A 24 -19.10 7.20 32.75
CA PRO A 24 -20.18 7.89 32.04
C PRO A 24 -19.56 9.04 31.23
N SER A 25 -19.77 9.04 29.93
CA SER A 25 -19.19 10.03 29.03
C SER A 25 -19.75 11.42 29.41
N THR A 26 -18.88 12.38 29.63
CA THR A 26 -19.21 13.80 29.46
C THR A 26 -19.95 13.93 28.12
N LYS A 27 -20.91 14.86 28.01
CA LYS A 27 -21.80 15.11 26.84
C LYS A 27 -20.99 15.43 25.54
N LYS A 28 -20.08 14.51 25.13
CA LYS A 28 -19.38 14.63 23.86
C LYS A 28 -20.29 14.12 22.75
N ASN A 29 -20.38 14.87 21.66
CA ASN A 29 -21.09 14.44 20.47
C ASN A 29 -20.17 13.50 19.68
N LEU A 30 -20.19 12.20 20.02
CA LEU A 30 -19.35 11.19 19.38
C LEU A 30 -19.98 10.69 18.07
N PRO A 31 -19.16 10.25 17.09
CA PRO A 31 -19.69 9.59 15.90
C PRO A 31 -20.51 8.34 16.25
N PRO A 32 -21.46 7.94 15.39
CA PRO A 32 -22.19 6.68 15.54
C PRO A 32 -21.24 5.49 15.71
N SER A 33 -21.68 4.49 16.46
CA SER A 33 -20.85 3.32 16.78
C SER A 33 -21.71 2.05 16.78
N PRO A 34 -21.23 0.96 16.16
CA PRO A 34 -21.88 -0.35 16.31
C PRO A 34 -21.75 -0.85 17.76
N PRO A 35 -22.64 -1.78 18.19
CA PRO A 35 -22.53 -2.40 19.50
C PRO A 35 -21.15 -3.06 19.69
N LYS A 36 -20.49 -2.73 20.81
CA LYS A 36 -19.17 -3.27 21.13
C LYS A 36 -19.22 -4.25 22.31
N LEU A 37 -18.37 -5.25 22.32
CA LEU A 37 -18.19 -6.14 23.45
C LEU A 37 -17.14 -5.59 24.43
N PRO A 38 -17.25 -5.91 25.74
CA PRO A 38 -16.21 -5.60 26.70
C PRO A 38 -14.86 -6.19 26.25
N VAL A 39 -13.76 -5.50 26.55
CA VAL A 39 -12.36 -5.90 26.26
C VAL A 39 -12.01 -5.90 24.77
N ILE A 40 -12.71 -6.66 23.95
CA ILE A 40 -12.38 -6.83 22.53
C ILE A 40 -12.98 -5.76 21.63
N GLY A 41 -13.88 -4.92 22.15
CA GLY A 41 -14.55 -3.90 21.36
C GLY A 41 -15.31 -4.47 20.16
N ASN A 42 -15.01 -3.99 18.98
CA ASN A 42 -15.63 -4.41 17.73
C ASN A 42 -14.79 -5.44 16.94
N LEU A 43 -13.72 -6.00 17.51
CA LEU A 43 -12.87 -6.98 16.82
C LEU A 43 -13.64 -8.20 16.31
N HIS A 44 -14.70 -8.63 17.03
CA HIS A 44 -15.58 -9.74 16.62
C HIS A 44 -16.38 -9.47 15.35
N GLN A 45 -16.49 -8.21 14.92
CA GLN A 45 -17.21 -7.78 13.71
C GLN A 45 -16.27 -7.57 12.51
N ILE A 46 -14.96 -7.72 12.72
CA ILE A 46 -13.94 -7.53 11.69
C ILE A 46 -13.56 -8.88 11.11
N GLY A 47 -13.83 -9.05 9.82
CA GLY A 47 -13.40 -10.22 9.05
C GLY A 47 -11.99 -10.07 8.47
N PRO A 48 -11.53 -11.05 7.69
CA PRO A 48 -10.18 -11.07 7.13
C PRO A 48 -9.89 -9.89 6.18
N LEU A 49 -10.89 -9.40 5.45
CA LEU A 49 -10.80 -8.23 4.58
C LEU A 49 -11.36 -7.00 5.32
N LEU A 50 -10.45 -6.23 5.90
CA LEU A 50 -10.81 -5.10 6.76
C LEU A 50 -11.70 -4.08 6.04
N HIS A 51 -11.38 -3.71 4.81
CA HIS A 51 -12.12 -2.71 4.03
C HIS A 51 -13.57 -3.09 3.77
N HIS A 52 -13.86 -4.37 3.49
CA HIS A 52 -15.23 -4.90 3.35
C HIS A 52 -15.99 -4.85 4.67
N SER A 53 -15.35 -5.30 5.77
CA SER A 53 -15.98 -5.27 7.11
C SER A 53 -16.32 -3.85 7.54
N LEU A 54 -15.39 -2.90 7.34
CA LEU A 54 -15.60 -1.49 7.67
C LEU A 54 -16.69 -0.85 6.81
N HIS A 55 -16.77 -1.20 5.52
CA HIS A 55 -17.83 -0.72 4.64
C HIS A 55 -19.21 -1.18 5.12
N SER A 56 -19.38 -2.49 5.31
CA SER A 56 -20.64 -3.06 5.81
C SER A 56 -21.07 -2.48 7.16
N LEU A 57 -20.12 -2.28 8.08
CA LEU A 57 -20.42 -1.64 9.37
C LEU A 57 -20.83 -0.17 9.19
N SER A 58 -20.18 0.57 8.28
CA SER A 58 -20.51 1.96 8.00
C SER A 58 -21.91 2.12 7.41
N GLU A 59 -22.30 1.25 6.50
CA GLU A 59 -23.67 1.24 5.92
C GLU A 59 -24.74 0.99 6.98
N ASN A 60 -24.48 0.07 7.92
CA ASN A 60 -25.47 -0.33 8.92
C ASN A 60 -25.54 0.62 10.12
N TYR A 61 -24.43 1.28 10.50
CA TYR A 61 -24.35 1.98 11.79
C TYR A 61 -23.86 3.44 11.71
N GLY A 62 -23.01 3.79 10.73
CA GLY A 62 -22.22 5.00 10.86
C GLY A 62 -22.28 6.02 9.73
N GLY A 63 -22.68 5.62 8.54
CA GLY A 63 -22.62 6.51 7.37
C GLY A 63 -21.19 7.05 7.12
N PRO A 64 -21.01 8.39 6.94
CA PRO A 64 -19.72 8.97 6.54
C PRO A 64 -18.61 8.87 7.58
N LEU A 65 -18.97 8.81 8.87
CA LEU A 65 -18.07 8.70 10.01
C LEU A 65 -18.61 7.70 11.03
N MET A 66 -17.79 6.75 11.44
CA MET A 66 -18.15 5.74 12.42
C MET A 66 -17.01 5.59 13.45
N LEU A 67 -17.34 5.51 14.74
CA LEU A 67 -16.38 5.24 15.80
C LEU A 67 -16.45 3.78 16.22
N ILE A 68 -15.39 3.02 16.00
CA ILE A 68 -15.26 1.63 16.49
C ILE A 68 -14.16 1.54 17.54
N HIS A 69 -14.12 0.42 18.25
CA HIS A 69 -13.02 0.09 19.15
C HIS A 69 -12.36 -1.22 18.70
N LEU A 70 -11.11 -1.12 18.25
CA LEU A 70 -10.30 -2.29 17.97
C LEU A 70 -9.59 -2.68 19.27
N GLY A 71 -10.17 -3.62 20.02
CA GLY A 71 -9.78 -3.82 21.41
C GLY A 71 -10.03 -2.55 22.25
N CYS A 72 -8.98 -2.02 22.82
CA CYS A 72 -9.00 -0.77 23.60
C CYS A 72 -8.74 0.50 22.78
N VAL A 73 -8.42 0.36 21.50
CA VAL A 73 -8.02 1.48 20.64
C VAL A 73 -9.24 2.11 19.97
N PRO A 74 -9.62 3.35 20.33
CA PRO A 74 -10.68 4.08 19.63
C PRO A 74 -10.21 4.38 18.20
N THR A 75 -11.03 4.01 17.23
CA THR A 75 -10.69 4.10 15.80
C THR A 75 -11.86 4.75 15.06
N LEU A 76 -11.60 5.90 14.46
CA LEU A 76 -12.52 6.59 13.58
C LEU A 76 -12.40 6.00 12.18
N VAL A 77 -13.50 5.50 11.65
CA VAL A 77 -13.62 5.02 10.27
C VAL A 77 -14.23 6.12 9.42
N VAL A 78 -13.57 6.42 8.31
CA VAL A 78 -13.95 7.45 7.35
C VAL A 78 -14.35 6.78 6.04
N SER A 79 -15.62 6.91 5.64
CA SER A 79 -16.19 6.18 4.49
C SER A 79 -16.84 7.09 3.43
N SER A 80 -16.59 8.41 3.47
CA SER A 80 -17.07 9.35 2.45
C SER A 80 -15.98 10.34 2.02
N ALA A 81 -16.10 10.87 0.80
CA ALA A 81 -15.19 11.86 0.25
C ALA A 81 -15.14 13.15 1.09
N ASP A 82 -16.27 13.65 1.59
CA ASP A 82 -16.33 14.85 2.41
C ASP A 82 -15.63 14.66 3.76
N ALA A 83 -15.86 13.52 4.42
CA ALA A 83 -15.17 13.19 5.65
C ALA A 83 -13.67 13.02 5.44
N ALA A 84 -13.26 12.38 4.35
CA ALA A 84 -11.85 12.25 3.97
C ALA A 84 -11.20 13.62 3.68
N ARG A 85 -11.93 14.53 3.02
CA ARG A 85 -11.50 15.91 2.76
C ARG A 85 -11.27 16.67 4.06
N GLU A 86 -12.19 16.53 5.00
CA GLU A 86 -12.07 17.16 6.32
C GLU A 86 -10.81 16.69 7.08
N ILE A 87 -10.52 15.39 7.05
CA ILE A 87 -9.36 14.77 7.71
C ILE A 87 -8.05 15.09 6.99
N MET A 88 -8.02 14.98 5.65
CA MET A 88 -6.76 14.98 4.89
C MET A 88 -6.41 16.34 4.27
N LYS A 89 -7.34 17.30 4.29
CA LYS A 89 -7.12 18.64 3.73
C LYS A 89 -7.41 19.72 4.75
N THR A 90 -8.65 19.82 5.24
CA THR A 90 -9.09 20.90 6.14
C THR A 90 -8.37 20.87 7.48
N LYS A 91 -8.26 19.67 8.08
CA LYS A 91 -7.63 19.42 9.40
C LYS A 91 -6.38 18.53 9.29
N ASP A 92 -5.73 18.54 8.14
CA ASP A 92 -4.62 17.64 7.80
C ASP A 92 -3.50 17.62 8.85
N ILE A 93 -3.16 18.79 9.43
CA ILE A 93 -2.08 18.89 10.43
C ILE A 93 -2.43 18.13 11.72
N VAL A 94 -3.72 18.12 12.12
CA VAL A 94 -4.19 17.40 13.30
C VAL A 94 -4.06 15.90 13.12
N PHE A 95 -4.28 15.44 11.90
CA PHE A 95 -4.26 14.01 11.52
C PHE A 95 -2.99 13.61 10.78
N ALA A 96 -1.95 14.43 10.82
CA ALA A 96 -0.68 14.11 10.14
C ALA A 96 0.18 13.09 10.90
N ASN A 97 -0.11 12.77 12.15
CA ASN A 97 0.61 11.75 12.90
C ASN A 97 0.21 10.32 12.51
N ARG A 98 1.11 9.39 12.83
CA ARG A 98 0.92 7.94 12.70
C ARG A 98 0.75 7.30 14.07
N PRO A 99 0.02 6.16 14.16
CA PRO A 99 -0.03 5.40 15.40
C PRO A 99 1.34 4.83 15.74
N ASP A 100 1.69 4.88 17.02
CA ASP A 100 2.89 4.23 17.53
C ASP A 100 2.59 2.74 17.77
N VAL A 101 2.83 1.92 16.75
CA VAL A 101 2.62 0.47 16.76
C VAL A 101 3.97 -0.21 17.06
N LYS A 102 4.04 -1.05 18.08
CA LYS A 102 5.29 -1.68 18.52
C LYS A 102 5.95 -2.51 17.42
N VAL A 103 5.15 -3.28 16.69
CA VAL A 103 5.64 -4.07 15.55
C VAL A 103 6.22 -3.17 14.46
N TRP A 104 5.55 -2.06 14.14
CA TRP A 104 6.07 -1.11 13.17
C TRP A 104 7.39 -0.48 13.63
N ARG A 105 7.46 -0.09 14.90
CA ARG A 105 8.70 0.45 15.46
C ARG A 105 9.86 -0.52 15.27
N ARG A 106 9.63 -1.80 15.50
CA ARG A 106 10.67 -2.83 15.37
C ARG A 106 11.04 -3.14 13.91
N LEU A 107 10.05 -3.19 13.01
CA LEU A 107 10.27 -3.51 11.59
C LEU A 107 10.76 -2.31 10.76
N LEU A 108 10.36 -1.10 11.14
CA LEU A 108 10.52 0.12 10.35
C LEU A 108 11.60 1.05 10.95
N CYS A 109 12.74 0.48 11.33
CA CYS A 109 13.91 1.23 11.78
C CYS A 109 13.57 2.31 12.82
N GLU A 110 12.88 1.95 13.92
CA GLU A 110 12.44 2.87 14.96
C GLU A 110 11.55 4.03 14.46
N LEU A 111 10.75 3.76 13.44
CA LEU A 111 9.86 4.73 12.76
C LEU A 111 10.64 5.94 12.18
N LYS A 112 11.82 5.71 11.61
CA LYS A 112 12.62 6.76 10.96
C LYS A 112 12.34 6.90 9.47
N GLU A 113 11.49 6.06 8.89
CA GLU A 113 11.08 6.13 7.47
C GLU A 113 9.94 7.14 7.24
N VAL A 114 9.66 7.48 5.97
CA VAL A 114 8.66 8.50 5.61
C VAL A 114 7.23 8.03 5.87
N SER A 115 6.95 6.72 5.77
CA SER A 115 5.59 6.18 5.85
C SER A 115 4.98 6.24 7.25
N ALA A 116 5.75 5.96 8.32
CA ALA A 116 5.26 5.88 9.70
C ALA A 116 5.92 6.84 10.71
N ALA A 117 6.99 7.57 10.32
CA ALA A 117 7.62 8.53 11.22
C ALA A 117 6.62 9.57 11.76
N PRO A 118 6.71 9.97 13.04
CA PRO A 118 5.90 11.04 13.62
C PRO A 118 6.00 12.33 12.80
N TYR A 119 4.89 13.05 12.66
CA TYR A 119 4.90 14.33 11.96
C TYR A 119 5.70 15.38 12.73
N GLY A 120 6.72 15.95 12.09
CA GLY A 120 7.62 16.92 12.68
C GLY A 120 8.69 17.38 11.69
N GLU A 121 9.71 18.02 12.21
CA GLU A 121 10.81 18.55 11.39
C GLU A 121 11.61 17.43 10.72
N TYR A 122 11.97 16.39 11.47
CA TYR A 122 12.63 15.20 10.94
C TYR A 122 11.85 14.62 9.74
N TRP A 123 10.55 14.35 9.93
CA TRP A 123 9.72 13.81 8.86
C TRP A 123 9.68 14.69 7.60
N ARG A 124 9.57 16.02 7.78
CA ARG A 124 9.57 16.95 6.63
C ARG A 124 10.86 16.86 5.83
N GLN A 125 11.99 16.74 6.52
CA GLN A 125 13.30 16.68 5.88
C GLN A 125 13.54 15.35 5.17
N VAL A 126 13.29 14.21 5.82
CA VAL A 126 13.47 12.90 5.17
C VAL A 126 12.51 12.72 4.01
N LYS A 127 11.26 13.22 4.10
CA LYS A 127 10.33 13.24 2.97
C LYS A 127 10.87 14.12 1.83
N SER A 128 11.42 15.28 2.13
CA SER A 128 12.03 16.17 1.12
C SER A 128 13.21 15.48 0.41
N ILE A 129 14.08 14.81 1.14
CA ILE A 129 15.18 14.02 0.58
C ILE A 129 14.65 12.97 -0.39
N MET A 130 13.67 12.17 0.04
CA MET A 130 13.08 11.12 -0.81
C MET A 130 12.45 11.71 -2.08
N VAL A 131 11.66 12.78 -1.95
CA VAL A 131 10.98 13.41 -3.09
C VAL A 131 11.98 14.01 -4.08
N LEU A 132 12.98 14.77 -3.59
CA LEU A 132 13.92 15.48 -4.46
C LEU A 132 14.92 14.52 -5.15
N HIS A 133 15.40 13.52 -4.44
CA HIS A 133 16.51 12.70 -4.88
C HIS A 133 16.14 11.32 -5.43
N LEU A 134 14.88 10.89 -5.24
CA LEU A 134 14.40 9.62 -5.77
C LEU A 134 13.15 9.78 -6.64
N LEU A 135 12.17 10.61 -6.22
CA LEU A 135 10.81 10.62 -6.76
C LEU A 135 10.45 11.89 -7.53
N SER A 136 11.39 12.81 -7.76
CA SER A 136 11.17 13.95 -8.65
C SER A 136 11.05 13.49 -10.12
N ASN A 137 10.29 14.22 -10.94
CA ASN A 137 10.10 13.89 -12.36
C ASN A 137 11.44 13.71 -13.08
N ARG A 138 12.44 14.56 -12.76
CA ARG A 138 13.80 14.42 -13.30
C ARG A 138 14.43 13.09 -12.95
N LYS A 139 14.36 12.65 -11.67
CA LYS A 139 14.93 11.37 -11.25
C LYS A 139 14.18 10.18 -11.82
N ILE A 140 12.86 10.30 -11.99
CA ILE A 140 12.06 9.27 -12.67
C ILE A 140 12.51 9.12 -14.13
N GLU A 141 12.80 10.23 -14.83
CA GLU A 141 13.35 10.19 -16.19
C GLU A 141 14.78 9.66 -16.21
N ASP A 142 15.67 10.07 -15.29
CA ASP A 142 17.03 9.55 -15.15
C ASP A 142 17.03 8.00 -14.99
N HIS A 143 15.99 7.42 -14.39
CA HIS A 143 15.81 5.97 -14.19
C HIS A 143 15.03 5.26 -15.32
N ARG A 144 14.67 5.96 -16.39
CA ARG A 144 13.91 5.41 -17.51
C ARG A 144 14.58 4.20 -18.13
N GLN A 145 15.88 4.28 -18.42
CA GLN A 145 16.62 3.18 -19.04
C GLN A 145 16.63 1.93 -18.16
N ILE A 146 16.62 2.06 -16.82
CA ILE A 146 16.50 0.90 -15.92
C ILE A 146 15.17 0.18 -16.16
N ARG A 147 14.07 0.95 -16.27
CA ARG A 147 12.74 0.38 -16.55
C ARG A 147 12.70 -0.30 -17.91
N GLU A 148 13.27 0.31 -18.95
CA GLU A 148 13.32 -0.25 -20.31
C GLU A 148 14.13 -1.57 -20.36
N GLU A 149 15.27 -1.64 -19.68
CA GLU A 149 16.08 -2.85 -19.59
C GLU A 149 15.33 -3.97 -18.86
N GLU A 150 14.67 -3.69 -17.74
CA GLU A 150 13.88 -4.69 -17.01
C GLU A 150 12.62 -5.13 -17.80
N ILE A 151 11.99 -4.22 -18.56
CA ILE A 151 10.90 -4.56 -19.48
C ILE A 151 11.41 -5.52 -20.58
N ALA A 152 12.58 -5.27 -21.15
CA ALA A 152 13.16 -6.15 -22.14
C ALA A 152 13.41 -7.56 -21.57
N ILE A 153 13.93 -7.66 -20.35
CA ILE A 153 14.13 -8.93 -19.64
C ILE A 153 12.79 -9.65 -19.43
N ALA A 154 11.74 -8.93 -18.99
CA ALA A 154 10.42 -9.49 -18.79
C ALA A 154 9.82 -10.03 -20.10
N ILE A 155 9.94 -9.28 -21.21
CA ILE A 155 9.49 -9.71 -22.55
C ILE A 155 10.20 -11.00 -23.00
N GLU A 156 11.52 -11.09 -22.82
CA GLU A 156 12.27 -12.29 -23.18
C GLU A 156 11.90 -13.52 -22.33
N LYS A 157 11.57 -13.31 -21.05
CA LYS A 157 11.03 -14.40 -20.19
C LYS A 157 9.67 -14.88 -20.70
N ILE A 158 8.78 -13.96 -21.09
CA ILE A 158 7.45 -14.28 -21.63
C ILE A 158 7.60 -15.10 -22.93
N LYS A 159 8.43 -14.66 -23.86
CA LYS A 159 8.65 -15.36 -25.16
C LYS A 159 9.10 -16.81 -25.00
N LYS A 160 9.85 -17.11 -23.93
CA LYS A 160 10.39 -18.45 -23.64
C LYS A 160 9.39 -19.37 -22.95
N SER A 161 8.24 -18.86 -22.52
CA SER A 161 7.26 -19.57 -21.69
C SER A 161 5.98 -19.83 -22.48
N ARG A 162 5.49 -21.07 -22.47
CA ARG A 162 4.18 -21.40 -23.07
C ARG A 162 3.03 -20.85 -22.22
N VAL A 163 3.14 -20.95 -20.90
CA VAL A 163 2.22 -20.38 -19.92
C VAL A 163 3.02 -19.51 -18.98
N VAL A 164 2.58 -18.29 -18.78
CA VAL A 164 3.27 -17.28 -17.96
C VAL A 164 2.51 -17.08 -16.65
N ASN A 165 3.23 -17.14 -15.53
CA ASN A 165 2.72 -16.66 -14.25
C ASN A 165 2.97 -15.15 -14.16
N LEU A 166 1.93 -14.34 -14.47
CA LEU A 166 2.05 -12.88 -14.45
C LEU A 166 2.22 -12.33 -13.02
N SER A 167 1.62 -12.95 -12.01
CA SER A 167 1.80 -12.55 -10.61
C SER A 167 3.28 -12.57 -10.20
N ASP A 168 3.98 -13.67 -10.51
CA ASP A 168 5.42 -13.79 -10.25
C ASP A 168 6.25 -12.84 -11.12
N LEU A 169 5.89 -12.69 -12.39
CA LEU A 169 6.57 -11.78 -13.32
C LEU A 169 6.52 -10.32 -12.82
N PHE A 170 5.34 -9.85 -12.41
CA PHE A 170 5.16 -8.47 -11.95
C PHE A 170 5.90 -8.18 -10.65
N VAL A 171 5.87 -9.11 -9.69
CA VAL A 171 6.64 -8.98 -8.45
C VAL A 171 8.14 -8.93 -8.75
N ARG A 172 8.66 -9.78 -9.66
CA ARG A 172 10.08 -9.74 -10.05
C ARG A 172 10.45 -8.45 -10.75
N PHE A 173 9.66 -8.04 -11.73
CA PHE A 173 9.88 -6.82 -12.49
C PHE A 173 9.95 -5.60 -11.58
N THR A 174 8.93 -5.40 -10.72
CA THR A 174 8.90 -4.24 -9.82
C THR A 174 10.04 -4.29 -8.80
N ASN A 175 10.34 -5.47 -8.27
CA ASN A 175 11.47 -5.68 -7.38
C ASN A 175 12.79 -5.27 -8.03
N ASP A 176 13.05 -5.73 -9.25
CA ASP A 176 14.33 -5.49 -9.93
C ASP A 176 14.48 -4.02 -10.33
N VAL A 177 13.41 -3.38 -10.81
CA VAL A 177 13.41 -1.93 -11.06
C VAL A 177 13.73 -1.15 -9.77
N VAL A 178 13.02 -1.44 -8.67
CA VAL A 178 13.20 -0.72 -7.40
C VAL A 178 14.57 -0.99 -6.79
N CYS A 179 15.05 -2.24 -6.82
CA CYS A 179 16.39 -2.60 -6.34
C CYS A 179 17.49 -1.86 -7.11
N ARG A 180 17.41 -1.81 -8.43
CA ARG A 180 18.39 -1.09 -9.26
C ARG A 180 18.39 0.40 -9.01
N VAL A 181 17.21 1.00 -8.85
CA VAL A 181 17.06 2.44 -8.55
C VAL A 181 17.55 2.77 -7.14
N THR A 182 17.28 1.90 -6.18
CA THR A 182 17.57 2.14 -4.75
C THR A 182 18.98 1.72 -4.37
N PHE A 183 19.41 0.51 -4.76
CA PHE A 183 20.67 -0.11 -4.34
C PHE A 183 21.72 -0.19 -5.48
N GLY A 184 21.31 -0.01 -6.74
CA GLY A 184 22.17 -0.11 -7.90
C GLY A 184 22.35 -1.52 -8.47
N GLN A 185 21.71 -2.53 -7.91
CA GLN A 185 21.77 -3.93 -8.36
C GLN A 185 20.48 -4.69 -8.03
N THR A 186 20.32 -5.89 -8.61
CA THR A 186 19.17 -6.76 -8.35
C THR A 186 19.50 -7.84 -7.33
N TYR A 187 18.46 -8.36 -6.66
CA TYR A 187 18.55 -9.44 -5.67
C TYR A 187 17.55 -10.56 -5.97
N SER A 188 17.06 -10.68 -7.21
CA SER A 188 15.99 -11.63 -7.58
C SER A 188 16.48 -12.99 -8.05
N GLU A 189 17.77 -13.16 -8.32
CA GLU A 189 18.29 -14.37 -8.97
C GLU A 189 18.89 -15.40 -8.00
N GLY A 190 18.86 -16.66 -8.43
CA GLY A 190 19.49 -17.77 -7.74
C GLY A 190 18.85 -18.12 -6.38
N GLU A 191 19.63 -18.77 -5.51
CA GLU A 191 19.21 -19.17 -4.16
C GLU A 191 19.05 -17.95 -3.24
N SER A 192 19.93 -16.97 -3.36
CA SER A 192 19.87 -15.72 -2.62
C SER A 192 18.58 -14.96 -2.95
N GLY A 193 18.16 -14.95 -4.22
CA GLY A 193 16.90 -14.32 -4.63
C GLY A 193 15.67 -15.01 -4.03
N ARG A 194 15.66 -16.34 -3.90
CA ARG A 194 14.58 -17.07 -3.24
C ARG A 194 14.50 -16.75 -1.75
N LYS A 195 15.64 -16.69 -1.06
CA LYS A 195 15.73 -16.31 0.36
C LYS A 195 15.25 -14.87 0.57
N PHE A 196 15.68 -13.97 -0.28
CA PHE A 196 15.31 -12.57 -0.24
C PHE A 196 13.79 -12.37 -0.42
N ARG A 197 13.18 -13.05 -1.39
CA ARG A 197 11.72 -13.01 -1.58
C ARG A 197 10.97 -13.52 -0.37
N LYS A 198 11.38 -14.68 0.19
CA LYS A 198 10.75 -15.22 1.39
C LYS A 198 10.81 -14.24 2.57
N MET A 199 11.95 -13.59 2.76
CA MET A 199 12.12 -12.55 3.78
C MET A 199 11.12 -11.40 3.58
N LEU A 200 10.90 -10.97 2.35
CA LEU A 200 9.92 -9.91 2.03
C LEU A 200 8.48 -10.34 2.28
N ASP A 201 8.11 -11.54 1.83
CA ASP A 201 6.74 -12.03 2.06
C ASP A 201 6.44 -12.12 3.56
N GLU A 202 7.39 -12.61 4.37
CA GLU A 202 7.28 -12.65 5.81
C GLU A 202 7.27 -11.24 6.43
N PHE A 203 8.03 -10.29 5.88
CA PHE A 203 8.04 -8.90 6.33
C PHE A 203 6.65 -8.25 6.12
N PHE A 204 6.06 -8.38 4.93
CA PHE A 204 4.72 -7.84 4.66
C PHE A 204 3.62 -8.55 5.45
N GLU A 205 3.73 -9.85 5.66
CA GLU A 205 2.79 -10.60 6.52
C GLU A 205 2.78 -10.04 7.95
N VAL A 206 3.96 -9.82 8.53
CA VAL A 206 4.08 -9.32 9.91
C VAL A 206 3.71 -7.84 9.99
N LEU A 207 4.09 -7.03 9.00
CA LEU A 207 3.79 -5.59 8.95
C LEU A 207 2.28 -5.31 8.86
N GLY A 208 1.55 -6.13 8.09
CA GLY A 208 0.09 -6.03 7.94
C GLY A 208 -0.70 -6.80 8.99
N GLY A 209 -0.03 -7.58 9.85
CA GLY A 209 -0.66 -8.42 10.86
C GLY A 209 -1.34 -7.62 11.98
N LEU A 210 -2.47 -8.14 12.49
CA LEU A 210 -3.08 -7.63 13.70
C LEU A 210 -2.36 -8.19 14.92
N ASN A 211 -1.76 -7.32 15.71
CA ASN A 211 -1.04 -7.59 16.92
C ASN A 211 -1.96 -7.35 18.14
N ILE A 212 -2.10 -8.35 18.99
CA ILE A 212 -2.96 -8.29 20.18
C ILE A 212 -2.39 -7.28 21.19
N GLU A 213 -1.08 -7.21 21.33
CA GLU A 213 -0.43 -6.29 22.28
C GLU A 213 -0.76 -4.82 21.99
N ASP A 214 -0.84 -4.42 20.74
CA ASP A 214 -1.17 -3.03 20.35
C ASP A 214 -2.67 -2.71 20.47
N LEU A 215 -3.52 -3.74 20.50
CA LEU A 215 -4.97 -3.59 20.61
C LEU A 215 -5.48 -3.80 22.04
N ILE A 216 -4.88 -4.74 22.77
CA ILE A 216 -5.28 -5.14 24.14
C ILE A 216 -4.00 -5.39 24.95
N PRO A 217 -3.35 -4.32 25.48
CA PRO A 217 -2.00 -4.41 26.06
C PRO A 217 -1.80 -5.46 27.14
N TRP A 218 -2.80 -5.73 27.99
CA TRP A 218 -2.71 -6.76 29.04
C TRP A 218 -2.78 -8.20 28.51
N LEU A 219 -3.15 -8.41 27.24
CA LEU A 219 -3.09 -9.69 26.54
C LEU A 219 -1.80 -9.89 25.71
N ALA A 220 -0.78 -9.05 25.89
CA ALA A 220 0.52 -9.16 25.21
C ALA A 220 1.18 -10.56 25.35
N TRP A 221 0.91 -11.26 26.45
CA TRP A 221 1.40 -12.62 26.68
C TRP A 221 0.87 -13.63 25.64
N VAL A 222 -0.31 -13.37 25.03
CA VAL A 222 -0.87 -14.23 23.97
C VAL A 222 0.02 -14.20 22.72
N ASP A 223 0.49 -13.03 22.32
CA ASP A 223 1.39 -12.89 21.16
C ASP A 223 2.74 -13.58 21.41
N ARG A 224 3.21 -13.59 22.67
CA ARG A 224 4.41 -14.34 23.06
C ARG A 224 4.18 -15.84 22.95
N LEU A 225 3.06 -16.37 23.48
CA LEU A 225 2.72 -17.79 23.39
C LEU A 225 2.53 -18.28 21.94
N ARG A 226 1.99 -17.44 21.07
CA ARG A 226 1.82 -17.74 19.64
C ARG A 226 3.14 -17.65 18.83
N GLY A 227 4.25 -17.33 19.46
CA GLY A 227 5.53 -17.14 18.80
C GLY A 227 5.60 -15.89 17.89
N TYR A 228 4.60 -15.02 17.94
CA TYR A 228 4.52 -13.84 17.06
C TYR A 228 5.69 -12.88 17.31
N HIS A 229 6.03 -12.61 18.56
CA HIS A 229 7.20 -11.80 18.92
C HIS A 229 8.50 -12.35 18.35
N ALA A 230 8.72 -13.68 18.46
CA ALA A 230 9.92 -14.31 17.91
C ALA A 230 9.98 -14.19 16.38
N LYS A 231 8.82 -14.28 15.69
CA LYS A 231 8.72 -14.06 14.24
C LYS A 231 9.07 -12.60 13.89
N VAL A 232 8.50 -11.63 14.60
CA VAL A 232 8.80 -10.18 14.40
C VAL A 232 10.29 -9.91 14.55
N GLU A 233 10.91 -10.39 15.66
CA GLU A 233 12.34 -10.20 15.93
C GLU A 233 13.25 -10.83 14.88
N ARG A 234 12.91 -12.03 14.42
CA ARG A 234 13.66 -12.71 13.35
C ARG A 234 13.59 -11.93 12.05
N VAL A 235 12.38 -11.58 11.61
CA VAL A 235 12.17 -10.85 10.34
C VAL A 235 12.83 -9.47 10.38
N ALA A 236 12.70 -8.75 11.51
CA ALA A 236 13.35 -7.45 11.68
C ALA A 236 14.88 -7.55 11.61
N ARG A 237 15.47 -8.58 12.23
CA ARG A 237 16.91 -8.81 12.20
C ARG A 237 17.39 -9.17 10.81
N GLU A 238 16.71 -10.09 10.11
CA GLU A 238 17.07 -10.49 8.73
C GLU A 238 17.04 -9.30 7.77
N MET A 239 16.03 -8.42 7.89
CA MET A 239 15.94 -7.20 7.10
C MET A 239 17.04 -6.19 7.46
N ASP A 240 17.33 -6.04 8.74
CA ASP A 240 18.37 -5.13 9.23
C ASP A 240 19.76 -5.59 8.74
N GLU A 241 20.08 -6.88 8.85
CA GLU A 241 21.31 -7.49 8.35
C GLU A 241 21.46 -7.33 6.82
N PHE A 242 20.36 -7.52 6.07
CA PHE A 242 20.36 -7.27 4.64
C PHE A 242 20.70 -5.81 4.30
N LEU A 243 20.00 -4.86 4.91
CA LEU A 243 20.24 -3.43 4.66
C LEU A 243 21.64 -2.99 5.10
N ASP A 244 22.13 -3.50 6.23
CA ASP A 244 23.49 -3.24 6.67
C ASP A 244 24.53 -3.77 5.69
N GLY A 245 24.32 -4.99 5.16
CA GLY A 245 25.18 -5.57 4.14
C GLY A 245 25.27 -4.69 2.90
N VAL A 246 24.11 -4.26 2.38
CA VAL A 246 24.02 -3.39 1.19
C VAL A 246 24.75 -2.05 1.40
N VAL A 247 24.54 -1.41 2.56
CA VAL A 247 25.21 -0.14 2.88
C VAL A 247 26.72 -0.35 3.02
N GLU A 248 27.16 -1.41 3.70
CA GLU A 248 28.57 -1.71 3.93
C GLU A 248 29.33 -2.03 2.64
N GLU A 249 28.76 -2.87 1.79
CA GLU A 249 29.33 -3.20 0.47
C GLU A 249 29.53 -1.93 -0.37
N ARG A 250 28.57 -0.99 -0.30
CA ARG A 250 28.68 0.28 -1.03
C ARG A 250 29.74 1.20 -0.46
N VAL A 251 29.81 1.32 0.85
CA VAL A 251 30.83 2.15 1.53
C VAL A 251 32.24 1.63 1.26
N ARG A 252 32.44 0.30 1.21
CA ARG A 252 33.73 -0.33 0.88
C ARG A 252 34.09 -0.28 -0.61
N GLY A 253 33.21 0.21 -1.46
CA GLY A 253 33.43 0.26 -2.91
C GLY A 253 33.37 -1.12 -3.59
N GLN A 254 32.82 -2.14 -2.92
CA GLN A 254 32.70 -3.51 -3.46
C GLN A 254 31.52 -3.61 -4.43
N LEU A 255 30.49 -2.80 -4.29
CA LEU A 255 29.43 -2.65 -5.27
C LEU A 255 29.99 -1.90 -6.48
N LYS A 256 30.12 -2.58 -7.62
CA LYS A 256 30.47 -1.92 -8.88
C LYS A 256 29.46 -0.80 -9.12
N ALA A 257 29.94 0.43 -9.22
CA ALA A 257 29.15 1.52 -9.71
C ALA A 257 28.66 1.12 -11.11
N GLY A 258 27.40 0.81 -11.28
CA GLY A 258 26.77 0.53 -12.59
C GLY A 258 26.71 1.78 -13.47
N GLY A 259 27.68 2.68 -13.34
CA GLY A 259 27.79 3.93 -14.10
C GLY A 259 26.78 5.02 -13.75
N ARG A 260 25.74 4.72 -12.98
CA ARG A 260 24.71 5.69 -12.59
C ARG A 260 24.57 5.81 -11.08
N GLU A 261 24.37 7.04 -10.62
CA GLU A 261 24.09 7.36 -9.21
C GLU A 261 22.72 6.78 -8.82
N ASN A 262 22.69 5.90 -7.83
CA ASN A 262 21.47 5.34 -7.24
C ASN A 262 21.09 6.08 -5.94
N TYR A 263 19.93 5.71 -5.36
CA TYR A 263 19.45 6.43 -4.17
C TYR A 263 20.37 6.26 -2.95
N LEU A 264 20.96 5.08 -2.76
CA LEU A 264 21.95 4.84 -1.69
C LEU A 264 23.19 5.73 -1.82
N ASP A 265 23.67 5.95 -3.06
CA ASP A 265 24.82 6.87 -3.30
C ASP A 265 24.49 8.29 -2.86
N VAL A 266 23.29 8.75 -3.20
CA VAL A 266 22.80 10.07 -2.80
C VAL A 266 22.71 10.19 -1.29
N LEU A 267 22.15 9.19 -0.60
CA LEU A 267 22.03 9.22 0.86
C LEU A 267 23.40 9.24 1.56
N ILE A 268 24.37 8.45 1.09
CA ILE A 268 25.76 8.46 1.62
C ILE A 268 26.42 9.81 1.38
N LYS A 269 26.20 10.43 0.21
CA LYS A 269 26.73 11.76 -0.09
C LYS A 269 26.13 12.83 0.82
N ILE A 270 24.82 12.84 1.02
CA ILE A 270 24.12 13.74 1.93
C ILE A 270 24.66 13.59 3.36
N GLN A 271 24.84 12.33 3.81
CA GLN A 271 25.42 12.05 5.13
C GLN A 271 26.80 12.67 5.29
N LYS A 272 27.68 12.56 4.29
CA LYS A 272 29.05 13.10 4.34
C LYS A 272 29.10 14.63 4.29
N GLU A 273 28.15 15.25 3.59
CA GLU A 273 28.13 16.72 3.42
C GLU A 273 27.55 17.46 4.62
N ASP A 274 26.79 16.80 5.50
CA ASP A 274 26.16 17.33 6.73
C ASP A 274 25.45 18.70 6.58
N LYS A 275 24.88 18.96 5.38
CA LYS A 275 24.33 20.28 5.01
C LYS A 275 22.83 20.44 5.29
N ILE A 276 22.11 19.36 5.72
CA ILE A 276 20.64 19.35 5.67
C ILE A 276 20.00 19.57 7.06
N GLY A 277 20.76 19.92 8.10
CA GLY A 277 20.20 20.26 9.43
C GLY A 277 19.56 19.08 10.20
N VAL A 278 19.52 17.87 9.62
CA VAL A 278 19.21 16.61 10.29
C VAL A 278 20.30 15.61 10.02
N ALA A 279 20.90 15.09 11.08
CA ALA A 279 21.89 14.03 10.97
C ALA A 279 21.25 12.77 10.35
N LEU A 280 21.62 12.45 9.11
CA LEU A 280 21.34 11.16 8.52
C LEU A 280 22.27 10.12 9.10
N ASP A 281 21.91 9.57 10.27
CA ASP A 281 22.64 8.44 10.81
C ASP A 281 22.43 7.17 9.95
N ARG A 282 23.21 6.12 10.22
CA ARG A 282 23.10 4.85 9.48
C ARG A 282 21.70 4.25 9.56
N LEU A 283 21.03 4.40 10.71
CA LEU A 283 19.65 3.90 10.88
C LEU A 283 18.65 4.67 10.00
N ALA A 284 18.80 6.00 9.88
CA ALA A 284 17.97 6.81 8.98
C ALA A 284 18.21 6.44 7.51
N ILE A 285 19.44 6.17 7.09
CA ILE A 285 19.72 5.67 5.73
C ILE A 285 19.00 4.34 5.49
N LYS A 286 19.15 3.36 6.40
CA LYS A 286 18.46 2.07 6.29
C LYS A 286 16.92 2.25 6.23
N ALA A 287 16.36 3.14 7.04
CA ALA A 287 14.94 3.46 7.05
C ALA A 287 14.45 3.98 5.70
N LEU A 288 15.18 4.93 5.09
CA LEU A 288 14.82 5.50 3.78
C LEU A 288 14.96 4.50 2.63
N LEU A 289 15.95 3.61 2.70
CA LEU A 289 16.13 2.52 1.75
C LEU A 289 15.00 1.50 1.87
N LEU A 290 14.66 1.11 3.11
CA LEU A 290 13.57 0.18 3.40
C LEU A 290 12.24 0.70 2.87
N ASP A 291 11.93 1.96 3.15
CA ASP A 291 10.67 2.61 2.73
C ASP A 291 10.57 2.67 1.20
N ALA A 292 11.62 3.15 0.51
CA ALA A 292 11.65 3.18 -0.96
C ALA A 292 11.47 1.79 -1.57
N TYR A 293 12.15 0.79 -1.00
CA TYR A 293 12.14 -0.57 -1.50
C TYR A 293 10.79 -1.26 -1.27
N THR A 294 10.29 -1.28 -0.03
CA THR A 294 9.07 -2.00 0.32
C THR A 294 7.83 -1.35 -0.30
N ALA A 295 7.73 -0.01 -0.24
CA ALA A 295 6.59 0.70 -0.79
C ALA A 295 6.50 0.63 -2.32
N GLY A 296 7.65 0.67 -3.01
CA GLY A 296 7.70 0.68 -4.48
C GLY A 296 7.49 -0.69 -5.13
N THR A 297 7.79 -1.78 -4.42
CA THR A 297 7.74 -3.13 -4.99
C THR A 297 6.32 -3.70 -4.98
N ASP A 298 5.75 -3.88 -3.80
CA ASP A 298 4.52 -4.65 -3.61
C ASP A 298 3.28 -3.96 -4.17
N THR A 299 3.14 -2.67 -3.91
CA THR A 299 1.98 -1.88 -4.37
C THR A 299 1.93 -1.79 -5.89
N THR A 300 3.09 -1.59 -6.55
CA THR A 300 3.20 -1.47 -8.00
C THR A 300 2.87 -2.80 -8.68
N ALA A 301 3.40 -3.93 -8.17
CA ALA A 301 3.06 -5.27 -8.66
C ALA A 301 1.57 -5.58 -8.51
N THR A 302 0.95 -5.19 -7.39
CA THR A 302 -0.47 -5.39 -7.13
C THR A 302 -1.35 -4.65 -8.15
N VAL A 303 -1.00 -3.42 -8.51
CA VAL A 303 -1.74 -2.67 -9.56
C VAL A 303 -1.62 -3.36 -10.91
N LEU A 304 -0.43 -3.82 -11.30
CA LEU A 304 -0.22 -4.55 -12.56
C LEU A 304 -1.04 -5.84 -12.62
N GLU A 305 -1.04 -6.60 -11.53
CA GLU A 305 -1.77 -7.87 -11.44
C GLU A 305 -3.27 -7.66 -11.57
N TRP A 306 -3.84 -6.71 -10.84
CA TRP A 306 -5.26 -6.38 -10.92
C TRP A 306 -5.64 -5.79 -12.29
N THR A 307 -4.79 -4.93 -12.85
CA THR A 307 -5.02 -4.36 -14.20
C THR A 307 -5.13 -5.45 -15.25
N PHE A 308 -4.18 -6.39 -15.27
CA PHE A 308 -4.23 -7.51 -16.22
C PHE A 308 -5.40 -8.45 -15.95
N THR A 309 -5.73 -8.69 -14.69
CA THR A 309 -6.88 -9.52 -14.33
C THR A 309 -8.20 -8.90 -14.84
N GLU A 310 -8.39 -7.60 -14.63
CA GLU A 310 -9.59 -6.89 -15.12
C GLU A 310 -9.64 -6.85 -16.65
N LEU A 311 -8.53 -6.62 -17.32
CA LEU A 311 -8.48 -6.66 -18.78
C LEU A 311 -8.84 -8.04 -19.35
N LEU A 312 -8.35 -9.13 -18.74
CA LEU A 312 -8.69 -10.49 -19.15
C LEU A 312 -10.15 -10.85 -18.85
N LYS A 313 -10.71 -10.29 -17.78
CA LYS A 313 -12.11 -10.44 -17.44
C LYS A 313 -13.03 -9.63 -18.36
N HIS A 314 -12.52 -8.58 -18.99
CA HIS A 314 -13.26 -7.69 -19.87
C HIS A 314 -12.61 -7.63 -21.27
N PRO A 315 -12.85 -8.64 -22.15
CA PRO A 315 -12.16 -8.74 -23.45
C PRO A 315 -12.35 -7.53 -24.36
N LYS A 316 -13.45 -6.80 -24.23
CA LYS A 316 -13.66 -5.54 -24.96
C LYS A 316 -12.67 -4.47 -24.53
N ALA A 317 -12.48 -4.30 -23.23
CA ALA A 317 -11.51 -3.33 -22.68
C ALA A 317 -10.06 -3.75 -23.01
N LEU A 318 -9.76 -5.04 -22.97
CA LEU A 318 -8.45 -5.57 -23.40
C LEU A 318 -8.16 -5.21 -24.85
N LYS A 319 -9.15 -5.48 -25.74
CA LYS A 319 -9.03 -5.19 -27.18
C LYS A 319 -8.83 -3.69 -27.43
N GLU A 320 -9.65 -2.83 -26.82
CA GLU A 320 -9.57 -1.38 -26.94
C GLU A 320 -8.18 -0.86 -26.51
N ALA A 321 -7.68 -1.34 -25.35
CA ALA A 321 -6.33 -0.97 -24.86
C ALA A 321 -5.23 -1.46 -25.82
N GLN A 322 -5.35 -2.66 -26.40
CA GLN A 322 -4.40 -3.16 -27.38
C GLN A 322 -4.44 -2.37 -28.69
N ASP A 323 -5.64 -2.06 -29.18
CA ASP A 323 -5.83 -1.30 -30.42
C ASP A 323 -5.27 0.12 -30.30
N GLU A 324 -5.53 0.83 -29.17
CA GLU A 324 -4.92 2.14 -28.89
C GLU A 324 -3.38 2.05 -28.89
N VAL A 325 -2.82 1.15 -28.08
CA VAL A 325 -1.36 1.01 -27.93
C VAL A 325 -0.71 0.68 -29.28
N ARG A 326 -1.27 -0.26 -30.03
CA ARG A 326 -0.73 -0.67 -31.34
C ARG A 326 -0.84 0.44 -32.39
N MET A 327 -1.90 1.22 -32.37
CA MET A 327 -2.07 2.38 -33.26
C MET A 327 -1.03 3.47 -32.96
N VAL A 328 -0.85 3.84 -31.68
CA VAL A 328 0.10 4.90 -31.28
C VAL A 328 1.56 4.48 -31.53
N LEU A 329 1.85 3.18 -31.39
CA LEU A 329 3.21 2.63 -31.53
C LEU A 329 3.50 2.05 -32.91
N MET A 330 2.58 2.18 -33.86
CA MET A 330 2.74 1.61 -35.21
C MET A 330 4.04 2.10 -35.89
N GLY A 331 4.88 1.16 -36.31
CA GLY A 331 6.16 1.45 -36.98
C GLY A 331 7.28 1.92 -36.05
N LYS A 332 7.06 2.01 -34.74
CA LYS A 332 8.08 2.43 -33.78
C LYS A 332 8.80 1.22 -33.16
N LYS A 333 10.13 1.31 -33.09
CA LYS A 333 10.97 0.30 -32.43
C LYS A 333 11.03 0.47 -30.91
N GLU A 334 10.97 1.71 -30.45
CA GLU A 334 11.08 2.12 -29.06
C GLU A 334 9.88 3.00 -28.68
N ILE A 335 9.43 2.88 -27.43
CA ILE A 335 8.31 3.63 -26.89
C ILE A 335 8.87 4.88 -26.19
N SER A 336 8.52 6.07 -26.67
CA SER A 336 8.90 7.32 -26.03
C SER A 336 7.94 7.69 -24.88
N GLN A 337 8.32 8.66 -24.03
CA GLN A 337 7.42 9.18 -23.00
C GLN A 337 6.20 9.88 -23.64
N ASP A 338 6.41 10.61 -24.74
CA ASP A 338 5.31 11.26 -25.48
C ASP A 338 4.29 10.23 -26.02
N ASP A 339 4.76 9.03 -26.41
CA ASP A 339 3.87 7.95 -26.82
C ASP A 339 3.00 7.47 -25.64
N ILE A 340 3.62 7.23 -24.49
CA ILE A 340 2.92 6.86 -23.27
C ILE A 340 1.92 7.95 -22.85
N ASP A 341 2.28 9.22 -23.00
CA ASP A 341 1.41 10.33 -22.64
C ASP A 341 0.15 10.42 -23.52
N ASN A 342 0.21 9.89 -24.74
CA ASN A 342 -0.91 9.83 -25.67
C ASN A 342 -1.83 8.60 -25.49
N LEU A 343 -1.48 7.62 -24.62
CA LEU A 343 -2.30 6.43 -24.33
C LEU A 343 -3.42 6.77 -23.34
N LYS A 344 -4.49 7.35 -23.84
CA LYS A 344 -5.61 7.83 -23.00
C LYS A 344 -6.42 6.68 -22.40
N TYR A 345 -6.71 5.66 -23.21
CA TYR A 345 -7.50 4.51 -22.76
C TYR A 345 -6.71 3.66 -21.76
N LEU A 346 -5.43 3.42 -22.00
CA LEU A 346 -4.56 2.72 -21.03
C LEU A 346 -4.51 3.46 -19.69
N LYS A 347 -4.43 4.78 -19.70
CA LYS A 347 -4.50 5.59 -18.45
C LYS A 347 -5.86 5.50 -17.78
N ALA A 348 -6.94 5.43 -18.54
CA ALA A 348 -8.30 5.22 -18.02
C ALA A 348 -8.43 3.82 -17.38
N VAL A 349 -7.88 2.78 -18.01
CA VAL A 349 -7.78 1.42 -17.46
C VAL A 349 -7.07 1.42 -16.09
N LEU A 350 -5.91 2.09 -15.98
CA LEU A 350 -5.19 2.18 -14.72
C LEU A 350 -5.96 2.95 -13.64
N LYS A 351 -6.64 4.04 -14.01
CA LYS A 351 -7.49 4.79 -13.07
C LYS A 351 -8.63 3.92 -12.54
N GLU A 352 -9.31 3.16 -13.42
CA GLU A 352 -10.40 2.28 -13.05
C GLU A 352 -9.91 1.12 -12.18
N THR A 353 -8.75 0.55 -12.51
CA THR A 353 -8.11 -0.45 -11.64
C THR A 353 -7.83 0.11 -10.25
N LEU A 354 -7.26 1.30 -10.14
CA LEU A 354 -6.97 1.95 -8.84
C LEU A 354 -8.25 2.30 -8.07
N ARG A 355 -9.36 2.55 -8.77
CA ARG A 355 -10.68 2.77 -8.17
C ARG A 355 -11.23 1.49 -7.55
N LEU A 356 -11.23 0.39 -8.32
CA LEU A 356 -11.78 -0.89 -7.88
C LEU A 356 -10.83 -1.65 -6.95
N HIS A 357 -9.53 -1.62 -7.23
CA HIS A 357 -8.51 -2.40 -6.53
C HIS A 357 -7.38 -1.51 -5.99
N PRO A 358 -7.67 -0.54 -5.10
CA PRO A 358 -6.61 0.22 -4.47
C PRO A 358 -5.70 -0.73 -3.67
N PRO A 359 -4.38 -0.74 -3.88
CA PRO A 359 -3.48 -1.69 -3.22
C PRO A 359 -3.56 -1.65 -1.70
N ILE A 360 -3.77 -0.47 -1.11
CA ILE A 360 -3.97 -0.29 0.33
C ILE A 360 -5.37 0.34 0.54
N PRO A 361 -6.45 -0.49 0.55
CA PRO A 361 -7.83 0.01 0.50
C PRO A 361 -8.26 0.84 1.71
N THR A 362 -7.62 0.65 2.86
CA THR A 362 -7.89 1.41 4.10
C THR A 362 -6.86 2.50 4.36
N LEU A 363 -5.97 2.73 3.41
CA LEU A 363 -4.82 3.60 3.53
C LEU A 363 -3.98 3.33 4.79
N VAL A 364 -2.86 4.06 4.95
CA VAL A 364 -2.05 3.94 6.17
C VAL A 364 -2.71 4.74 7.31
N PRO A 365 -3.00 4.14 8.46
CA PRO A 365 -3.72 4.78 9.56
C PRO A 365 -3.07 6.09 10.01
N ARG A 366 -3.91 7.02 10.46
CA ARG A 366 -3.51 8.31 11.07
C ARG A 366 -3.91 8.36 12.54
N VAL A 367 -3.46 9.38 13.26
CA VAL A 367 -3.84 9.62 14.66
C VAL A 367 -4.10 11.09 14.88
N ALA A 368 -5.17 11.40 15.63
CA ALA A 368 -5.47 12.75 16.09
C ALA A 368 -4.45 13.23 17.13
N SER A 369 -3.75 14.32 16.85
CA SER A 369 -2.74 14.91 17.75
C SER A 369 -3.33 15.67 18.95
N HIS A 370 -4.55 16.14 18.83
CA HIS A 370 -5.32 16.84 19.86
C HIS A 370 -6.82 16.69 19.63
N ASP A 371 -7.65 17.09 20.59
CA ASP A 371 -9.10 17.07 20.47
C ASP A 371 -9.55 18.01 19.35
N VAL A 372 -10.48 17.54 18.51
CA VAL A 372 -10.96 18.28 17.34
C VAL A 372 -12.38 17.87 16.98
N LYS A 373 -13.14 18.78 16.36
CA LYS A 373 -14.44 18.44 15.77
C LYS A 373 -14.28 18.09 14.29
N VAL A 374 -14.94 17.01 13.85
CA VAL A 374 -15.01 16.58 12.44
C VAL A 374 -16.48 16.37 12.09
N LEU A 375 -16.98 17.07 11.09
CA LEU A 375 -18.41 17.04 10.70
C LEU A 375 -19.37 17.17 11.91
N GLY A 376 -19.02 18.02 12.89
CA GLY A 376 -19.82 18.25 14.09
C GLY A 376 -19.56 17.26 15.24
N PHE A 377 -18.87 16.15 15.02
CA PHE A 377 -18.55 15.16 16.05
C PHE A 377 -17.22 15.47 16.77
N ASP A 378 -17.17 15.17 18.06
CA ASP A 378 -15.99 15.33 18.90
C ASP A 378 -15.04 14.14 18.75
N ILE A 379 -13.85 14.38 18.23
CA ILE A 379 -12.78 13.39 18.09
C ILE A 379 -11.69 13.69 19.12
N THR A 380 -11.41 12.74 19.98
CA THR A 380 -10.41 12.91 21.06
C THR A 380 -8.99 12.69 20.55
N LYS A 381 -8.02 13.35 21.18
CA LYS A 381 -6.59 13.09 21.02
C LYS A 381 -6.30 11.59 21.14
N GLY A 382 -5.42 11.08 20.28
CA GLY A 382 -5.04 9.66 20.27
C GLY A 382 -6.00 8.74 19.51
N THR A 383 -7.18 9.23 19.07
CA THR A 383 -8.07 8.44 18.21
C THR A 383 -7.34 8.07 16.93
N ARG A 384 -7.26 6.76 16.64
CA ARG A 384 -6.78 6.25 15.35
C ARG A 384 -7.79 6.60 14.26
N VAL A 385 -7.32 6.86 13.04
CA VAL A 385 -8.19 7.16 11.90
C VAL A 385 -7.82 6.24 10.75
N ILE A 386 -8.81 5.52 10.26
CA ILE A 386 -8.75 4.67 9.08
C ILE A 386 -9.65 5.27 8.00
N VAL A 387 -9.11 5.50 6.82
CA VAL A 387 -9.89 6.02 5.67
C VAL A 387 -10.10 4.89 4.70
N ASN A 388 -11.35 4.47 4.54
CA ASN A 388 -11.73 3.40 3.63
C ASN A 388 -11.84 3.95 2.20
N ALA A 389 -10.68 4.08 1.52
CA ALA A 389 -10.60 4.57 0.15
C ALA A 389 -11.34 3.65 -0.83
N TRP A 390 -11.39 2.35 -0.53
CA TRP A 390 -12.15 1.35 -1.31
C TRP A 390 -13.67 1.64 -1.28
N ALA A 391 -14.21 1.96 -0.11
CA ALA A 391 -15.63 2.32 0.03
C ALA A 391 -15.95 3.68 -0.63
N ILE A 392 -15.08 4.67 -0.45
CA ILE A 392 -15.23 6.00 -1.07
C ILE A 392 -15.27 5.87 -2.60
N ALA A 393 -14.38 5.08 -3.18
CA ALA A 393 -14.30 4.85 -4.62
C ALA A 393 -15.46 4.00 -5.18
N ARG A 394 -16.41 3.58 -4.33
CA ARG A 394 -17.62 2.84 -4.68
C ARG A 394 -18.91 3.53 -4.24
N ASP A 395 -18.85 4.78 -3.82
CA ASP A 395 -20.05 5.53 -3.44
C ASP A 395 -20.97 5.70 -4.67
N PRO A 396 -22.18 5.11 -4.64
CA PRO A 396 -23.12 5.16 -5.78
C PRO A 396 -23.65 6.58 -6.08
N LYS A 397 -23.42 7.54 -5.19
CA LYS A 397 -23.75 8.96 -5.42
C LYS A 397 -22.80 9.61 -6.41
N VAL A 398 -21.61 9.05 -6.61
CA VAL A 398 -20.54 9.57 -7.48
C VAL A 398 -20.28 8.64 -8.65
N TRP A 399 -20.36 7.32 -8.41
CA TRP A 399 -19.96 6.31 -9.36
C TRP A 399 -21.17 5.47 -9.80
N ASP A 400 -21.67 5.74 -10.99
CA ASP A 400 -22.69 4.88 -11.63
C ASP A 400 -22.10 3.49 -11.86
N ASP A 401 -22.88 2.43 -11.58
CA ASP A 401 -22.42 1.04 -11.67
C ASP A 401 -21.08 0.85 -10.94
N ALA A 402 -21.04 1.27 -9.67
CA ALA A 402 -19.84 1.47 -8.90
C ALA A 402 -18.94 0.22 -8.76
N ASN A 403 -19.49 -0.98 -8.94
CA ASN A 403 -18.75 -2.24 -8.87
C ASN A 403 -18.34 -2.80 -10.25
N GLU A 404 -18.73 -2.16 -11.33
CA GLU A 404 -18.34 -2.55 -12.67
C GLU A 404 -17.03 -1.93 -13.09
N PHE A 405 -16.18 -2.71 -13.78
CA PHE A 405 -14.96 -2.24 -14.41
C PHE A 405 -15.31 -1.57 -15.74
N ARG A 406 -15.26 -0.25 -15.77
CA ARG A 406 -15.62 0.59 -16.93
C ARG A 406 -14.61 1.72 -17.11
N PRO A 407 -13.50 1.49 -17.81
CA PRO A 407 -12.46 2.52 -18.05
C PRO A 407 -12.99 3.79 -18.72
N GLU A 408 -14.01 3.68 -19.55
CA GLU A 408 -14.60 4.78 -20.30
C GLU A 408 -15.07 5.94 -19.43
N ARG A 409 -15.43 5.65 -18.15
CA ARG A 409 -15.80 6.70 -17.18
C ARG A 409 -14.70 7.75 -16.96
N PHE A 410 -13.44 7.40 -17.25
CA PHE A 410 -12.29 8.29 -17.10
C PHE A 410 -11.84 8.98 -18.39
N LEU A 411 -12.48 8.72 -19.54
CA LEU A 411 -12.16 9.41 -20.79
C LEU A 411 -12.66 10.85 -20.80
N ASP A 412 -13.88 11.07 -20.28
CA ASP A 412 -14.55 12.37 -20.24
C ASP A 412 -14.70 12.91 -18.79
N CYS A 413 -13.97 12.35 -17.83
CA CYS A 413 -14.06 12.72 -16.43
C CYS A 413 -12.79 13.44 -15.96
N ASN A 414 -12.96 14.54 -15.22
CA ASN A 414 -11.85 15.29 -14.63
C ASN A 414 -11.34 14.74 -13.31
N ILE A 415 -11.96 13.66 -12.76
CA ILE A 415 -11.53 13.05 -11.49
C ILE A 415 -10.15 12.43 -11.67
N ASP A 416 -9.24 12.75 -10.73
CA ASP A 416 -7.86 12.26 -10.73
C ASP A 416 -7.45 11.77 -9.33
N PHE A 417 -6.55 10.78 -9.28
CA PHE A 417 -6.04 10.15 -8.06
C PHE A 417 -4.93 10.96 -7.35
N LYS A 418 -4.59 12.16 -7.81
CA LYS A 418 -3.49 12.99 -7.25
C LYS A 418 -3.80 13.66 -5.91
N GLY A 419 -4.87 13.24 -5.23
CA GLY A 419 -5.24 13.72 -3.89
C GLY A 419 -5.92 15.09 -3.86
N ARG A 420 -6.45 15.55 -5.00
CA ARG A 420 -7.29 16.75 -5.12
C ARG A 420 -8.77 16.39 -5.14
N ASP A 421 -9.10 15.27 -5.77
CA ASP A 421 -10.43 14.71 -5.90
C ASP A 421 -10.63 13.62 -4.85
N PHE A 422 -11.42 13.91 -3.85
CA PHE A 422 -11.58 13.01 -2.71
C PHE A 422 -12.46 11.80 -2.99
N ASP A 423 -13.10 11.76 -4.12
CA ASP A 423 -13.85 10.61 -4.62
C ASP A 423 -12.93 9.49 -5.12
N LEU A 424 -11.65 9.80 -5.42
CA LEU A 424 -10.65 8.84 -5.87
C LEU A 424 -9.29 9.11 -5.19
N ILE A 425 -9.03 8.46 -4.07
CA ILE A 425 -7.83 8.66 -3.24
C ILE A 425 -7.02 7.38 -2.97
N PRO A 426 -6.71 6.54 -3.97
CA PRO A 426 -5.96 5.30 -3.75
C PRO A 426 -4.56 5.56 -3.18
N PHE A 427 -4.00 6.73 -3.41
CA PHE A 427 -2.71 7.19 -2.90
C PHE A 427 -2.82 8.08 -1.66
N GLY A 428 -4.02 8.18 -1.08
CA GLY A 428 -4.29 9.15 -0.03
C GLY A 428 -4.19 10.59 -0.48
N ALA A 429 -4.23 11.53 0.47
CA ALA A 429 -4.18 12.97 0.19
C ALA A 429 -3.44 13.74 1.29
N GLY A 430 -3.19 15.04 1.06
CA GLY A 430 -2.58 15.94 2.01
C GLY A 430 -1.10 15.66 2.29
N ARG A 431 -0.61 16.07 3.47
CA ARG A 431 0.81 15.93 3.84
C ARG A 431 1.32 14.51 3.80
N ARG A 432 0.47 13.54 4.11
CA ARG A 432 0.76 12.10 4.13
C ARG A 432 0.32 11.37 2.85
N GLY A 433 -0.02 12.10 1.80
CA GLY A 433 -0.23 11.52 0.47
C GLY A 433 1.04 10.85 -0.03
N CYS A 434 0.86 9.78 -0.83
CA CYS A 434 1.95 8.99 -1.39
C CYS A 434 2.90 9.88 -2.21
N PRO A 435 4.21 9.85 -1.94
CA PRO A 435 5.18 10.59 -2.73
C PRO A 435 5.57 9.86 -4.03
N GLY A 436 5.28 8.55 -4.14
CA GLY A 436 5.71 7.68 -5.24
C GLY A 436 4.75 7.59 -6.43
N ILE A 437 3.69 8.42 -6.49
CA ILE A 437 2.65 8.32 -7.54
C ILE A 437 3.26 8.33 -8.95
N ALA A 438 4.10 9.31 -9.25
CA ALA A 438 4.67 9.46 -10.58
C ALA A 438 5.60 8.30 -10.96
N PHE A 439 6.39 7.78 -10.01
CA PHE A 439 7.25 6.62 -10.21
C PHE A 439 6.44 5.35 -10.49
N ALA A 440 5.38 5.09 -9.70
CA ALA A 440 4.52 3.94 -9.85
C ALA A 440 3.77 3.98 -11.20
N MET A 441 3.21 5.14 -11.56
CA MET A 441 2.50 5.29 -12.84
C MET A 441 3.44 5.11 -14.03
N ALA A 442 4.62 5.76 -14.03
CA ALA A 442 5.60 5.59 -15.10
C ALA A 442 6.05 4.13 -15.25
N THR A 443 6.19 3.40 -14.14
CA THR A 443 6.57 1.98 -14.17
C THR A 443 5.44 1.10 -14.73
N ASN A 444 4.20 1.32 -14.29
CA ASN A 444 3.04 0.52 -14.72
C ASN A 444 2.67 0.82 -16.18
N GLU A 445 2.57 2.08 -16.56
CA GLU A 445 2.22 2.50 -17.92
C GLU A 445 3.21 1.95 -18.95
N ASN A 446 4.51 2.05 -18.67
CA ASN A 446 5.54 1.55 -19.58
C ASN A 446 5.49 0.02 -19.76
N LEU A 447 5.39 -0.74 -18.66
CA LEU A 447 5.30 -2.20 -18.76
C LEU A 447 4.03 -2.62 -19.49
N LEU A 448 2.86 -2.09 -19.11
CA LEU A 448 1.58 -2.42 -19.70
C LEU A 448 1.54 -2.11 -21.21
N ALA A 449 2.01 -0.92 -21.62
CA ALA A 449 2.09 -0.55 -23.03
C ALA A 449 2.93 -1.56 -23.82
N ASN A 450 4.10 -1.95 -23.31
CA ASN A 450 4.94 -2.95 -23.97
C ASN A 450 4.29 -4.33 -24.06
N LEU A 451 3.62 -4.79 -22.99
CA LEU A 451 2.97 -6.10 -22.97
C LEU A 451 1.76 -6.16 -23.91
N LEU A 452 0.93 -5.10 -23.92
CA LEU A 452 -0.24 -5.00 -24.81
C LEU A 452 0.17 -4.83 -26.28
N HIS A 453 1.27 -4.15 -26.55
CA HIS A 453 1.80 -3.98 -27.89
C HIS A 453 2.34 -5.30 -28.48
N LYS A 454 3.10 -6.06 -27.69
CA LYS A 454 3.92 -7.18 -28.21
C LYS A 454 3.21 -8.53 -28.19
N PHE A 455 2.13 -8.69 -27.43
CA PHE A 455 1.47 -9.98 -27.24
C PHE A 455 -0.05 -9.89 -27.33
N ASN A 456 -0.65 -10.97 -27.82
CA ASN A 456 -2.05 -11.30 -27.57
C ASN A 456 -2.13 -12.17 -26.31
N TRP A 457 -3.19 -11.98 -25.53
CA TRP A 457 -3.32 -12.58 -24.22
C TRP A 457 -4.58 -13.42 -24.12
N GLU A 458 -4.45 -14.65 -23.63
CA GLU A 458 -5.54 -15.59 -23.45
C GLU A 458 -5.38 -16.33 -22.11
N LEU A 459 -6.48 -16.85 -21.59
CA LEU A 459 -6.46 -17.74 -20.45
C LEU A 459 -5.97 -19.13 -20.86
N PRO A 460 -5.25 -19.86 -19.99
CA PRO A 460 -4.77 -21.20 -20.29
C PRO A 460 -5.94 -22.17 -20.57
N ASN A 461 -5.70 -23.17 -21.40
CA ASN A 461 -6.65 -24.26 -21.69
C ASN A 461 -8.01 -23.80 -22.24
N GLY A 462 -8.09 -22.66 -22.91
CA GLY A 462 -9.34 -22.11 -23.45
C GLY A 462 -10.30 -21.62 -22.35
N GLY A 463 -9.77 -21.25 -21.19
CA GLY A 463 -10.55 -20.66 -20.09
C GLY A 463 -11.31 -19.42 -20.53
N LYS A 464 -12.46 -19.19 -19.93
CA LYS A 464 -13.32 -18.02 -20.18
C LYS A 464 -13.11 -16.98 -19.10
N GLU A 465 -13.55 -15.75 -19.37
CA GLU A 465 -13.51 -14.63 -18.44
C GLU A 465 -14.15 -14.92 -17.08
N ASP A 466 -15.22 -15.72 -17.06
CA ASP A 466 -15.92 -16.12 -15.84
C ASP A 466 -15.15 -17.13 -14.97
N ASP A 467 -14.14 -17.81 -15.53
CA ASP A 467 -13.28 -18.74 -14.80
C ASP A 467 -12.22 -18.02 -13.95
N LEU A 468 -12.05 -16.69 -14.13
CA LEU A 468 -11.07 -15.91 -13.39
C LEU A 468 -11.47 -15.74 -11.92
N ASP A 469 -10.64 -16.25 -11.04
CA ASP A 469 -10.77 -16.03 -9.61
C ASP A 469 -10.45 -14.56 -9.27
N MET A 470 -11.44 -13.85 -8.73
CA MET A 470 -11.32 -12.45 -8.29
C MET A 470 -11.15 -12.32 -6.77
N SER A 471 -10.91 -13.43 -6.08
CA SER A 471 -10.75 -13.41 -4.62
C SER A 471 -9.48 -12.67 -4.19
N GLU A 472 -9.62 -11.94 -3.09
CA GLU A 472 -8.57 -11.11 -2.49
C GLU A 472 -7.80 -11.89 -1.42
N LEU A 473 -6.49 -11.67 -1.35
CA LEU A 473 -5.63 -12.18 -0.28
C LEU A 473 -5.51 -11.10 0.80
N PRO A 474 -5.91 -11.39 2.06
CA PRO A 474 -5.73 -10.45 3.16
C PRO A 474 -4.26 -10.11 3.41
N GLY A 475 -3.96 -8.83 3.61
CA GLY A 475 -2.60 -8.33 3.85
C GLY A 475 -2.58 -6.82 4.04
N LEU A 476 -1.39 -6.25 4.11
CA LEU A 476 -1.20 -4.80 4.04
C LEU A 476 -1.63 -4.28 2.67
N THR A 477 -1.16 -4.94 1.61
CA THR A 477 -1.64 -4.79 0.24
C THR A 477 -2.61 -5.91 -0.10
N ILE A 478 -3.66 -5.58 -0.81
CA ILE A 478 -4.70 -6.53 -1.21
C ILE A 478 -4.39 -7.08 -2.60
N ARG A 479 -3.64 -8.17 -2.62
CA ARG A 479 -3.28 -8.92 -3.83
C ARG A 479 -4.38 -9.92 -4.21
N LYS A 480 -4.27 -10.47 -5.40
CA LYS A 480 -5.06 -11.67 -5.76
C LYS A 480 -4.67 -12.85 -4.90
N LYS A 481 -5.67 -13.64 -4.49
CA LYS A 481 -5.44 -14.88 -3.75
C LYS A 481 -4.90 -16.00 -4.64
N VAL A 482 -5.41 -16.09 -5.86
CA VAL A 482 -4.97 -17.09 -6.84
C VAL A 482 -4.08 -16.41 -7.88
N PRO A 483 -2.85 -16.90 -8.09
CA PRO A 483 -1.94 -16.34 -9.09
C PRO A 483 -2.53 -16.32 -10.51
N LEU A 484 -2.19 -15.30 -11.29
CA LEU A 484 -2.67 -15.10 -12.64
C LEU A 484 -1.76 -15.81 -13.65
N PHE A 485 -2.28 -16.89 -14.25
CA PHE A 485 -1.62 -17.61 -15.34
C PHE A 485 -2.25 -17.25 -16.68
N VAL A 486 -1.43 -17.04 -17.71
CA VAL A 486 -1.86 -16.63 -19.05
C VAL A 486 -1.05 -17.31 -20.14
N VAL A 487 -1.60 -17.35 -21.34
CA VAL A 487 -0.88 -17.67 -22.59
C VAL A 487 -0.59 -16.34 -23.31
N ALA A 488 0.66 -16.12 -23.68
CA ALA A 488 1.11 -14.94 -24.41
C ALA A 488 1.53 -15.37 -25.83
N THR A 489 0.81 -14.88 -26.84
CA THR A 489 1.13 -15.13 -28.24
C THR A 489 1.77 -13.87 -28.84
N PRO A 490 3.01 -13.91 -29.33
CA PRO A 490 3.63 -12.74 -29.95
C PRO A 490 2.82 -12.24 -31.14
N VAL A 491 2.68 -10.93 -31.24
CA VAL A 491 2.07 -10.29 -32.43
C VAL A 491 3.04 -10.38 -33.59
N SER A 492 2.60 -10.89 -34.72
CA SER A 492 3.39 -10.91 -35.96
C SER A 492 3.71 -9.47 -36.36
N SER A 493 5.02 -9.17 -36.46
CA SER A 493 5.54 -7.88 -36.91
C SER A 493 5.27 -7.65 -38.38
#